data_7b1d1b73ea9cea84f888749c49f3897f
#
_entry.id   7b1d1b73ea9cea84f888749c49f3897f
#
_cell.length_a   1.000
_cell.length_b   1.000
_cell.length_c   1.000
_cell.angle_alpha   90.00
_cell.angle_beta   90.00
_cell.angle_gamma   90.00
#
_symmetry.space_group_name_H-M   'P 1'
#
loop_
_entity.id
_entity.type
_entity.pdbx_description
1 polymer ?
#
loop_
_entity_poly.entity_id
_entity_poly.type
_entity_poly.pdbx_seq_one_letter_code
_entity_poly.pdbx_strand_id
1 'polypeptide(L)'
;MFALTAAAAALASPFAHVQTTQSQLALCNPCVQLGGQGLNYLVNEILNAGVIGGCGKLCHGLKAGVERTGCDILCGAVGIEAFVKALNKTDLDPIYFCEEVHACPAGRDDAAGSVDGNAVSPATGPAGTTFAMQVDFSVINATGVGEIRIAVKGPGPSVGQSFLNTGFTPGHYATNVTLATKDDPSAQPPVQWLPGTYEYEFEVCQGECGSKHPHSKVFGSTKGTFQIA
;
A
#
# COMPACT_ATOMS: atom_id res chain seq x y z
N MET A 1 35.53 34.76 -30.03
CA MET A 1 34.30 34.52 -29.26
C MET A 1 34.00 33.02 -29.31
N PHE A 2 34.44 32.26 -28.26
CA PHE A 2 34.11 30.85 -28.17
C PHE A 2 32.95 30.69 -27.19
N ALA A 3 31.81 30.20 -27.71
CA ALA A 3 30.65 29.88 -26.89
C ALA A 3 30.88 28.48 -26.26
N LEU A 4 31.06 28.43 -24.93
CA LEU A 4 31.00 27.19 -24.16
C LEU A 4 29.52 26.80 -24.01
N THR A 5 29.12 25.76 -24.72
CA THR A 5 27.88 25.07 -24.45
C THR A 5 28.11 24.08 -23.31
N ALA A 6 27.61 24.42 -22.11
CA ALA A 6 27.54 23.47 -21.00
C ALA A 6 26.48 22.43 -21.28
N ALA A 7 26.89 21.20 -21.61
CA ALA A 7 26.01 20.05 -21.66
C ALA A 7 25.66 19.65 -20.22
N ALA A 8 24.43 19.91 -19.79
CA ALA A 8 23.89 19.35 -18.56
C ALA A 8 23.73 17.84 -18.75
N ALA A 9 24.60 17.04 -18.14
CA ALA A 9 24.42 15.61 -18.03
C ALA A 9 23.22 15.36 -17.09
N ALA A 10 22.09 14.99 -17.67
CA ALA A 10 20.97 14.46 -16.92
C ALA A 10 21.44 13.15 -16.27
N LEU A 11 21.61 13.17 -14.95
CA LEU A 11 21.81 11.97 -14.17
C LEU A 11 20.52 11.13 -14.33
N ALA A 12 20.59 10.10 -15.15
CA ALA A 12 19.55 9.09 -15.24
C ALA A 12 19.44 8.41 -13.88
N SER A 13 18.34 8.64 -13.20
CA SER A 13 17.98 7.93 -11.96
C SER A 13 17.94 6.43 -12.26
N PRO A 14 18.65 5.56 -11.49
CA PRO A 14 18.65 4.13 -11.73
C PRO A 14 17.38 3.50 -11.13
N PHE A 15 16.21 3.98 -11.52
CA PHE A 15 14.97 3.33 -11.11
C PHE A 15 14.63 2.25 -12.12
N ALA A 16 14.85 1.00 -11.72
CA ALA A 16 14.36 -0.15 -12.46
C ALA A 16 12.84 -0.24 -12.32
N HIS A 17 12.12 0.02 -13.40
CA HIS A 17 10.71 -0.32 -13.48
C HIS A 17 10.57 -1.85 -13.55
N VAL A 18 9.99 -2.44 -12.50
CA VAL A 18 9.64 -3.86 -12.51
C VAL A 18 8.48 -4.08 -13.47
N GLN A 19 8.74 -4.70 -14.60
CA GLN A 19 7.69 -5.21 -15.49
C GLN A 19 7.25 -6.59 -14.97
N THR A 20 6.14 -6.63 -14.26
CA THR A 20 5.43 -7.88 -13.97
C THR A 20 4.51 -8.23 -15.13
N THR A 21 4.26 -9.52 -15.34
CA THR A 21 3.37 -10.01 -16.41
C THR A 21 1.99 -9.36 -16.29
N GLN A 22 1.62 -8.52 -17.25
CA GLN A 22 0.46 -7.62 -17.21
C GLN A 22 -0.90 -8.29 -16.94
N SER A 23 -1.06 -9.59 -17.20
CA SER A 23 -2.36 -10.26 -17.07
C SER A 23 -2.74 -10.62 -15.63
N GLN A 24 -1.79 -11.03 -14.78
CA GLN A 24 -2.08 -11.35 -13.37
C GLN A 24 -2.24 -10.10 -12.49
N LEU A 25 -1.59 -9.01 -12.85
CA LEU A 25 -1.71 -7.74 -12.15
C LEU A 25 -3.00 -6.96 -12.46
N ALA A 26 -3.65 -7.24 -13.58
CA ALA A 26 -4.90 -6.58 -13.96
C ALA A 26 -6.03 -6.84 -12.95
N LEU A 27 -6.02 -7.98 -12.26
CA LEU A 27 -6.99 -8.31 -11.22
C LEU A 27 -6.48 -8.05 -9.80
N CYS A 28 -5.16 -8.06 -9.58
CA CYS A 28 -4.56 -7.88 -8.26
C CYS A 28 -4.85 -6.50 -7.68
N ASN A 29 -4.58 -5.45 -8.43
CA ASN A 29 -4.81 -4.07 -7.98
C ASN A 29 -6.28 -3.79 -7.62
N PRO A 30 -7.28 -4.09 -8.48
CA PRO A 30 -8.69 -3.97 -8.12
C PRO A 30 -9.10 -4.84 -6.93
N CYS A 31 -8.52 -6.03 -6.80
CA CYS A 31 -8.79 -6.92 -5.68
C CYS A 31 -8.32 -6.32 -4.36
N VAL A 32 -7.08 -5.85 -4.28
CA VAL A 32 -6.54 -5.25 -3.06
C VAL A 32 -7.25 -3.94 -2.72
N GLN A 33 -7.69 -3.16 -3.71
CA GLN A 33 -8.52 -1.98 -3.49
C GLN A 33 -9.89 -2.30 -2.91
N LEU A 34 -10.47 -3.47 -3.24
CA LEU A 34 -11.68 -3.97 -2.57
C LEU A 34 -11.41 -4.20 -1.06
N GLY A 35 -10.16 -4.48 -0.71
CA GLY A 35 -9.76 -5.04 0.58
C GLY A 35 -10.06 -4.21 1.80
N GLY A 36 -9.94 -2.92 1.81
CA GLY A 36 -10.09 -2.12 3.02
C GLY A 36 -11.50 -2.19 3.62
N GLN A 37 -12.37 -1.29 3.20
CA GLN A 37 -13.75 -1.20 3.68
C GLN A 37 -14.65 -2.30 3.09
N GLY A 38 -14.33 -2.77 1.88
CA GLY A 38 -15.13 -3.77 1.18
C GLY A 38 -15.12 -5.14 1.85
N LEU A 39 -13.98 -5.65 2.29
CA LEU A 39 -13.90 -6.94 2.99
C LEU A 39 -14.67 -6.92 4.31
N ASN A 40 -14.54 -5.83 5.09
CA ASN A 40 -15.31 -5.63 6.33
C ASN A 40 -16.81 -5.69 6.07
N TYR A 41 -17.29 -5.01 5.02
CA TYR A 41 -18.69 -5.03 4.64
C TYR A 41 -19.14 -6.46 4.28
N LEU A 42 -18.37 -7.17 3.44
CA LEU A 42 -18.70 -8.52 2.99
C LEU A 42 -18.77 -9.52 4.15
N VAL A 43 -17.81 -9.47 5.08
CA VAL A 43 -17.82 -10.32 6.27
C VAL A 43 -19.06 -10.03 7.13
N ASN A 44 -19.39 -8.77 7.38
CA ASN A 44 -20.57 -8.39 8.16
C ASN A 44 -21.88 -8.85 7.48
N GLU A 45 -21.97 -8.74 6.14
CA GLU A 45 -23.13 -9.19 5.40
C GLU A 45 -23.31 -10.71 5.51
N ILE A 46 -22.20 -11.47 5.39
CA ILE A 46 -22.23 -12.94 5.56
C ILE A 46 -22.66 -13.34 6.97
N LEU A 47 -22.12 -12.65 8.00
CA LEU A 47 -22.47 -12.93 9.39
C LEU A 47 -23.93 -12.61 9.74
N ASN A 48 -24.48 -11.55 9.17
CA ASN A 48 -25.83 -11.08 9.48
C ASN A 48 -26.94 -11.77 8.63
N ALA A 49 -26.68 -11.96 7.33
CA ALA A 49 -27.68 -12.44 6.38
C ALA A 49 -27.44 -13.88 5.88
N GLY A 50 -26.27 -14.45 6.18
CA GLY A 50 -25.83 -15.72 5.59
C GLY A 50 -25.52 -15.59 4.09
N VAL A 51 -25.06 -16.68 3.49
CA VAL A 51 -24.77 -16.73 2.05
C VAL A 51 -26.06 -17.04 1.29
N ILE A 52 -26.90 -16.05 1.08
CA ILE A 52 -28.16 -16.20 0.40
C ILE A 52 -28.12 -15.52 -0.97
N GLY A 53 -28.10 -16.30 -2.04
CA GLY A 53 -28.39 -15.82 -3.40
C GLY A 53 -27.20 -15.48 -4.30
N GLY A 54 -26.00 -15.96 -3.98
CA GLY A 54 -24.83 -15.88 -4.89
C GLY A 54 -24.10 -14.55 -4.89
N CYS A 55 -23.06 -14.46 -5.74
CA CYS A 55 -22.12 -13.33 -5.83
C CYS A 55 -22.81 -11.97 -6.04
N GLY A 56 -23.75 -11.90 -6.97
CA GLY A 56 -24.44 -10.65 -7.27
C GLY A 56 -25.19 -10.05 -6.08
N LYS A 57 -25.79 -10.90 -5.22
CA LYS A 57 -26.44 -10.42 -3.99
C LYS A 57 -25.42 -9.97 -2.95
N LEU A 58 -24.37 -10.74 -2.74
CA LEU A 58 -23.31 -10.43 -1.78
C LEU A 58 -22.61 -9.10 -2.13
N CYS A 59 -22.28 -8.91 -3.40
CA CYS A 59 -21.53 -7.72 -3.85
C CYS A 59 -22.43 -6.47 -4.03
N HIS A 60 -23.76 -6.63 -4.13
CA HIS A 60 -24.69 -5.52 -4.43
C HIS A 60 -24.67 -4.41 -3.36
N GLY A 61 -24.38 -4.73 -2.11
CA GLY A 61 -24.34 -3.75 -1.02
C GLY A 61 -23.06 -2.90 -0.98
N LEU A 62 -22.01 -3.27 -1.73
CA LEU A 62 -20.82 -2.46 -1.87
C LEU A 62 -21.14 -1.18 -2.65
N LYS A 63 -20.32 -0.13 -2.45
CA LYS A 63 -20.44 1.10 -3.23
C LYS A 63 -20.36 0.78 -4.73
N ALA A 64 -21.24 1.42 -5.50
CA ALA A 64 -21.19 1.31 -6.96
C ALA A 64 -19.84 1.83 -7.47
N GLY A 65 -19.19 1.07 -8.35
CA GLY A 65 -17.88 1.39 -8.90
C GLY A 65 -16.89 0.23 -8.78
N VAL A 66 -15.64 0.55 -8.54
CA VAL A 66 -14.52 -0.41 -8.54
C VAL A 66 -14.74 -1.54 -7.52
N GLU A 67 -15.21 -1.22 -6.31
CA GLU A 67 -15.43 -2.21 -5.24
C GLU A 67 -16.48 -3.27 -5.63
N ARG A 68 -17.65 -2.85 -6.08
CA ARG A 68 -18.72 -3.77 -6.50
C ARG A 68 -18.30 -4.58 -7.73
N THR A 69 -17.75 -3.93 -8.74
CA THR A 69 -17.31 -4.59 -9.97
C THR A 69 -16.19 -5.59 -9.68
N GLY A 70 -15.22 -5.23 -8.83
CA GLY A 70 -14.16 -6.12 -8.38
C GLY A 70 -14.70 -7.35 -7.64
N CYS A 71 -15.64 -7.15 -6.70
CA CYS A 71 -16.31 -8.23 -5.97
C CYS A 71 -17.05 -9.18 -6.94
N ASP A 72 -17.86 -8.65 -7.87
CA ASP A 72 -18.62 -9.46 -8.83
C ASP A 72 -17.70 -10.30 -9.72
N ILE A 73 -16.62 -9.72 -10.23
CA ILE A 73 -15.62 -10.40 -11.07
C ILE A 73 -14.91 -11.51 -10.27
N LEU A 74 -14.41 -11.19 -9.08
CA LEU A 74 -13.65 -12.13 -8.25
C LEU A 74 -14.52 -13.26 -7.74
N CYS A 75 -15.68 -12.95 -7.16
CA CYS A 75 -16.62 -13.95 -6.67
C CYS A 75 -17.16 -14.81 -7.83
N GLY A 76 -17.43 -14.21 -8.99
CA GLY A 76 -17.85 -14.94 -10.19
C GLY A 76 -16.78 -15.88 -10.73
N ALA A 77 -15.50 -15.50 -10.65
CA ALA A 77 -14.38 -16.31 -11.14
C ALA A 77 -14.12 -17.54 -10.27
N VAL A 78 -14.18 -17.41 -8.93
CA VAL A 78 -13.87 -18.51 -8.00
C VAL A 78 -15.10 -19.25 -7.49
N GLY A 79 -16.29 -18.65 -7.63
CA GLY A 79 -17.54 -19.14 -7.08
C GLY A 79 -17.76 -18.71 -5.62
N ILE A 80 -19.04 -18.61 -5.23
CA ILE A 80 -19.44 -18.05 -3.92
C ILE A 80 -18.86 -18.82 -2.73
N GLU A 81 -18.79 -20.14 -2.79
CA GLU A 81 -18.27 -20.95 -1.68
C GLU A 81 -16.78 -20.72 -1.45
N ALA A 82 -15.97 -20.74 -2.52
CA ALA A 82 -14.53 -20.48 -2.43
C ALA A 82 -14.25 -19.03 -2.00
N PHE A 83 -15.04 -18.08 -2.51
CA PHE A 83 -14.94 -16.67 -2.14
C PHE A 83 -15.19 -16.43 -0.65
N VAL A 84 -16.29 -17.01 -0.11
CA VAL A 84 -16.64 -16.92 1.33
C VAL A 84 -15.59 -17.63 2.20
N LYS A 85 -15.10 -18.78 1.75
CA LYS A 85 -14.02 -19.50 2.46
C LYS A 85 -12.75 -18.67 2.52
N ALA A 86 -12.37 -17.99 1.44
CA ALA A 86 -11.23 -17.08 1.42
C ALA A 86 -11.44 -15.91 2.40
N LEU A 87 -12.62 -15.25 2.38
CA LEU A 87 -12.95 -14.17 3.32
C LEU A 87 -12.77 -14.58 4.78
N ASN A 88 -13.25 -15.77 5.15
CA ASN A 88 -13.16 -16.28 6.52
C ASN A 88 -11.74 -16.69 6.93
N LYS A 89 -10.87 -16.99 5.95
CA LYS A 89 -9.51 -17.46 6.20
C LYS A 89 -8.53 -16.30 6.37
N THR A 90 -8.81 -15.15 5.78
CA THR A 90 -7.82 -14.10 5.56
C THR A 90 -7.83 -13.00 6.61
N ASP A 91 -8.67 -13.06 7.63
CA ASP A 91 -8.77 -12.10 8.75
C ASP A 91 -8.76 -10.63 8.27
N LEU A 92 -9.38 -10.37 7.10
CA LEU A 92 -9.46 -9.06 6.47
C LEU A 92 -8.12 -8.54 5.89
N ASP A 93 -7.08 -9.37 5.79
CA ASP A 93 -5.86 -9.05 5.05
C ASP A 93 -6.16 -9.03 3.54
N PRO A 94 -6.13 -7.86 2.90
CA PRO A 94 -6.54 -7.74 1.50
C PRO A 94 -5.56 -8.39 0.53
N ILE A 95 -4.25 -8.39 0.84
CA ILE A 95 -3.26 -8.99 -0.04
C ILE A 95 -3.39 -10.51 0.03
N TYR A 96 -3.47 -11.07 1.24
CA TYR A 96 -3.62 -12.50 1.40
C TYR A 96 -4.97 -13.01 0.86
N PHE A 97 -6.04 -12.24 1.04
CA PHE A 97 -7.33 -12.55 0.38
C PHE A 97 -7.19 -12.65 -1.13
N CYS A 98 -6.50 -11.69 -1.76
CA CYS A 98 -6.32 -11.67 -3.21
C CYS A 98 -5.38 -12.78 -3.71
N GLU A 99 -4.45 -13.25 -2.89
CA GLU A 99 -3.66 -14.46 -3.16
C GLU A 99 -4.55 -15.72 -3.12
N GLU A 100 -5.41 -15.86 -2.10
CA GLU A 100 -6.29 -17.01 -1.92
C GLU A 100 -7.35 -17.15 -3.02
N VAL A 101 -7.82 -16.04 -3.58
CA VAL A 101 -8.73 -16.05 -4.74
C VAL A 101 -7.98 -16.01 -6.08
N HIS A 102 -6.66 -16.17 -6.08
CA HIS A 102 -5.78 -16.17 -7.28
C HIS A 102 -5.86 -14.90 -8.12
N ALA A 103 -6.28 -13.80 -7.54
CA ALA A 103 -6.26 -12.48 -8.18
C ALA A 103 -4.86 -11.86 -8.14
N CYS A 104 -4.09 -12.14 -7.08
CA CYS A 104 -2.67 -11.80 -6.96
C CYS A 104 -1.81 -13.06 -7.03
N PRO A 105 -0.55 -12.95 -7.53
CA PRO A 105 0.43 -14.02 -7.37
C PRO A 105 0.72 -14.23 -5.88
N ALA A 106 0.83 -15.48 -5.46
CA ALA A 106 1.23 -15.80 -4.09
C ALA A 106 2.63 -15.24 -3.78
N GLY A 107 2.81 -14.78 -2.56
CA GLY A 107 4.10 -14.33 -2.06
C GLY A 107 5.15 -15.45 -2.07
N ARG A 108 6.41 -15.07 -1.95
CA ARG A 108 7.54 -16.00 -2.00
C ARG A 108 8.08 -16.27 -0.61
N ASP A 109 8.25 -17.54 -0.26
CA ASP A 109 8.82 -17.95 1.03
C ASP A 109 10.28 -17.55 1.20
N ASP A 110 11.02 -17.50 0.08
CA ASP A 110 12.44 -17.14 0.03
C ASP A 110 12.68 -15.63 -0.12
N ALA A 111 11.62 -14.81 -0.16
CA ALA A 111 11.75 -13.37 -0.24
C ALA A 111 12.67 -12.81 0.84
N ALA A 112 13.59 -11.93 0.47
CA ALA A 112 14.55 -11.32 1.39
C ALA A 112 14.91 -9.91 0.97
N GLY A 113 15.07 -9.03 1.95
CA GLY A 113 15.44 -7.64 1.75
C GLY A 113 15.78 -6.96 3.06
N SER A 114 16.15 -5.68 2.99
CA SER A 114 16.44 -4.81 4.11
C SER A 114 16.01 -3.39 3.81
N VAL A 115 15.67 -2.63 4.83
CA VAL A 115 15.53 -1.17 4.72
C VAL A 115 16.87 -0.53 5.03
N ASP A 116 17.39 0.27 4.10
CA ASP A 116 18.75 0.78 4.14
C ASP A 116 18.82 2.19 4.76
N GLY A 117 17.71 2.97 4.64
CA GLY A 117 17.68 4.31 5.20
C GLY A 117 16.42 5.09 4.82
N ASN A 118 16.40 6.34 5.27
CA ASN A 118 15.34 7.29 4.91
C ASN A 118 15.90 8.72 4.87
N ALA A 119 15.15 9.61 4.23
CA ALA A 119 15.39 11.04 4.20
C ALA A 119 14.08 11.82 4.20
N VAL A 120 14.14 13.08 4.63
CA VAL A 120 13.01 14.01 4.54
C VAL A 120 13.48 15.39 4.09
N SER A 121 12.74 16.03 3.22
CA SER A 121 13.03 17.38 2.73
C SER A 121 11.72 18.17 2.49
N PRO A 122 11.65 19.43 2.98
CA PRO A 122 12.57 20.04 3.95
C PRO A 122 12.48 19.35 5.32
N ALA A 123 13.49 19.52 6.18
CA ALA A 123 13.46 19.01 7.55
C ALA A 123 12.56 19.84 8.49
N THR A 124 12.28 21.10 8.12
CA THR A 124 11.44 22.03 8.90
C THR A 124 10.68 22.94 7.96
N GLY A 125 9.42 23.27 8.31
CA GLY A 125 8.60 24.21 7.57
C GLY A 125 7.35 24.61 8.36
N PRO A 126 6.64 25.70 7.99
CA PRO A 126 5.35 26.05 8.62
C PRO A 126 4.26 25.04 8.25
N ALA A 127 3.12 25.09 8.97
CA ALA A 127 1.92 24.38 8.55
C ALA A 127 1.55 24.76 7.10
N GLY A 128 1.15 23.79 6.30
CA GLY A 128 0.94 23.93 4.85
C GLY A 128 2.17 23.53 4.00
N THR A 129 3.32 23.27 4.61
CA THR A 129 4.50 22.75 3.89
C THR A 129 4.22 21.35 3.35
N THR A 130 4.73 21.06 2.14
CA THR A 130 4.79 19.70 1.61
C THR A 130 6.16 19.11 1.92
N PHE A 131 6.18 18.07 2.75
CA PHE A 131 7.38 17.31 3.08
C PHE A 131 7.53 16.13 2.11
N ALA A 132 8.68 16.02 1.46
CA ALA A 132 9.04 14.84 0.66
C ALA A 132 9.84 13.88 1.56
N MET A 133 9.36 12.66 1.71
CA MET A 133 9.96 11.60 2.51
C MET A 133 10.40 10.48 1.59
N GLN A 134 11.61 9.98 1.77
CA GLN A 134 12.18 8.90 0.98
C GLN A 134 12.48 7.71 1.90
N VAL A 135 12.26 6.51 1.39
CA VAL A 135 12.80 5.28 1.96
C VAL A 135 13.66 4.57 0.91
N ASP A 136 14.85 4.17 1.33
CA ASP A 136 15.80 3.37 0.55
C ASP A 136 15.82 1.94 1.09
N PHE A 137 15.77 0.96 0.20
CA PHE A 137 15.75 -0.45 0.59
C PHE A 137 16.40 -1.34 -0.48
N SER A 138 16.88 -2.49 -0.02
CA SER A 138 17.51 -3.50 -0.85
C SER A 138 16.66 -4.77 -0.88
N VAL A 139 16.52 -5.36 -2.06
CA VAL A 139 15.91 -6.68 -2.26
C VAL A 139 17.00 -7.67 -2.60
N ILE A 140 17.13 -8.71 -1.80
CA ILE A 140 18.16 -9.76 -1.94
C ILE A 140 17.59 -10.89 -2.81
N ASN A 141 16.41 -11.38 -2.46
CA ASN A 141 15.67 -12.35 -3.25
C ASN A 141 14.36 -11.72 -3.73
N ALA A 142 13.92 -12.06 -4.93
CA ALA A 142 12.70 -11.53 -5.51
C ALA A 142 11.51 -11.66 -4.53
N THR A 143 10.62 -10.68 -4.55
CA THR A 143 9.45 -10.64 -3.67
C THR A 143 8.16 -10.87 -4.46
N GLY A 144 7.11 -11.29 -3.78
CA GLY A 144 5.75 -11.23 -4.25
C GLY A 144 5.13 -9.85 -4.06
N VAL A 145 3.82 -9.78 -4.22
CA VAL A 145 3.02 -8.59 -3.94
C VAL A 145 3.19 -8.18 -2.47
N GLY A 146 3.21 -6.90 -2.21
CA GLY A 146 3.37 -6.38 -0.85
C GLY A 146 3.05 -4.90 -0.76
N GLU A 147 3.43 -4.28 0.34
CA GLU A 147 3.21 -2.86 0.54
C GLU A 147 4.43 -2.14 1.12
N ILE A 148 4.50 -0.85 0.83
CA ILE A 148 5.34 0.09 1.55
C ILE A 148 4.39 0.95 2.38
N ARG A 149 4.51 0.85 3.70
CA ARG A 149 3.67 1.58 4.65
C ARG A 149 4.44 2.76 5.23
N ILE A 150 3.79 3.91 5.31
CA ILE A 150 4.24 5.06 6.08
C ILE A 150 3.22 5.40 7.17
N ALA A 151 3.71 5.68 8.36
CA ALA A 151 2.92 6.23 9.46
C ALA A 151 3.60 7.50 9.98
N VAL A 152 2.82 8.53 10.28
CA VAL A 152 3.31 9.81 10.84
C VAL A 152 2.53 10.10 12.11
N LYS A 153 3.25 10.45 13.18
CA LYS A 153 2.71 10.77 14.51
C LYS A 153 3.36 12.03 15.04
N GLY A 154 2.59 12.84 15.78
CA GLY A 154 3.10 14.07 16.36
C GLY A 154 2.04 14.80 17.18
N PRO A 155 2.24 16.10 17.45
CA PRO A 155 1.28 16.91 18.21
C PRO A 155 -0.08 17.08 17.54
N GLY A 156 -0.14 17.01 16.22
CA GLY A 156 -1.36 17.08 15.41
C GLY A 156 -1.92 15.71 15.05
N PRO A 157 -2.41 15.52 13.82
CA PRO A 157 -3.03 14.26 13.40
C PRO A 157 -2.01 13.14 13.31
N SER A 158 -2.46 11.92 13.62
CA SER A 158 -1.75 10.72 13.21
C SER A 158 -2.29 10.29 11.86
N VAL A 159 -1.43 10.17 10.85
CA VAL A 159 -1.78 9.77 9.50
C VAL A 159 -0.93 8.59 9.05
N GLY A 160 -1.49 7.74 8.21
CA GLY A 160 -0.79 6.61 7.64
C GLY A 160 -1.31 6.30 6.25
N GLN A 161 -0.45 5.73 5.43
CA GLN A 161 -0.79 5.28 4.08
C GLN A 161 0.05 4.08 3.70
N SER A 162 -0.57 3.16 2.97
CA SER A 162 0.08 2.02 2.35
C SER A 162 0.06 2.16 0.83
N PHE A 163 1.18 1.79 0.21
CA PHE A 163 1.36 1.79 -1.24
C PHE A 163 1.61 0.36 -1.67
N LEU A 164 0.66 -0.19 -2.41
CA LEU A 164 0.79 -1.53 -2.98
C LEU A 164 1.97 -1.57 -3.97
N ASN A 165 2.81 -2.59 -3.83
CA ASN A 165 3.80 -2.94 -4.83
C ASN A 165 3.48 -4.32 -5.40
N THR A 166 3.92 -4.57 -6.62
CA THR A 166 3.63 -5.80 -7.35
C THR A 166 4.77 -6.81 -7.28
N GLY A 167 5.68 -6.61 -6.33
CA GLY A 167 6.90 -7.37 -6.16
C GLY A 167 8.12 -6.68 -6.76
N PHE A 168 9.29 -7.05 -6.24
CA PHE A 168 10.58 -6.52 -6.64
C PHE A 168 11.52 -7.65 -7.06
N THR A 169 12.34 -7.41 -8.06
CA THR A 169 13.51 -8.24 -8.36
C THR A 169 14.69 -7.86 -7.45
N PRO A 170 15.74 -8.70 -7.30
CA PRO A 170 16.93 -8.32 -6.57
C PRO A 170 17.52 -7.00 -7.07
N GLY A 171 17.82 -6.08 -6.14
CA GLY A 171 18.33 -4.74 -6.45
C GLY A 171 18.13 -3.75 -5.33
N HIS A 172 18.56 -2.50 -5.57
CA HIS A 172 18.36 -1.35 -4.67
C HIS A 172 17.24 -0.48 -5.21
N TYR A 173 16.40 0.01 -4.30
CA TYR A 173 15.20 0.78 -4.62
C TYR A 173 15.10 1.99 -3.71
N ALA A 174 14.46 3.03 -4.23
CA ALA A 174 14.05 4.19 -3.45
C ALA A 174 12.60 4.54 -3.80
N THR A 175 11.80 4.85 -2.78
CA THR A 175 10.44 5.32 -2.96
C THR A 175 10.26 6.65 -2.26
N ASN A 176 9.63 7.61 -2.94
CA ASN A 176 9.32 8.93 -2.40
C ASN A 176 7.82 9.04 -2.14
N VAL A 177 7.50 9.58 -0.97
CA VAL A 177 6.13 9.90 -0.54
C VAL A 177 6.08 11.38 -0.18
N THR A 178 5.03 12.09 -0.60
CA THR A 178 4.84 13.48 -0.21
C THR A 178 3.70 13.58 0.81
N LEU A 179 3.93 14.37 1.86
CA LEU A 179 2.95 14.71 2.89
C LEU A 179 2.68 16.22 2.86
N ALA A 180 1.49 16.63 2.45
CA ALA A 180 1.06 18.01 2.56
C ALA A 180 0.46 18.25 3.95
N THR A 181 1.08 19.14 4.74
CA THR A 181 0.63 19.46 6.10
C THR A 181 -0.39 20.62 6.09
N LYS A 182 -1.40 20.50 5.24
CA LYS A 182 -2.46 21.49 5.13
C LYS A 182 -3.62 21.13 6.05
N ASP A 183 -4.08 22.12 6.83
CA ASP A 183 -5.27 21.96 7.65
C ASP A 183 -6.50 21.67 6.80
N ASP A 184 -7.35 20.78 7.28
CA ASP A 184 -8.65 20.48 6.69
C ASP A 184 -9.75 20.55 7.77
N PRO A 185 -10.41 21.71 7.92
CA PRO A 185 -11.49 21.86 8.89
C PRO A 185 -12.77 21.12 8.47
N SER A 186 -12.88 20.67 7.22
CA SER A 186 -14.03 19.92 6.71
C SER A 186 -13.93 18.42 6.95
N ALA A 187 -12.73 17.91 7.28
CA ALA A 187 -12.52 16.52 7.63
C ALA A 187 -13.26 16.16 8.94
N GLN A 188 -13.58 14.89 9.13
CA GLN A 188 -14.22 14.39 10.34
C GLN A 188 -13.41 13.23 10.95
N PRO A 189 -12.68 13.46 12.05
CA PRO A 189 -12.53 14.75 12.77
C PRO A 189 -11.71 15.77 11.97
N PRO A 190 -11.85 17.09 12.28
CA PRO A 190 -11.06 18.12 11.64
C PRO A 190 -9.54 17.86 11.77
N VAL A 191 -8.82 18.09 10.69
CA VAL A 191 -7.35 17.93 10.66
C VAL A 191 -6.70 19.28 10.89
N GLN A 192 -5.85 19.38 11.90
CA GLN A 192 -5.06 20.57 12.21
C GLN A 192 -3.61 20.18 12.50
N TRP A 193 -2.69 20.72 11.71
CA TRP A 193 -1.25 20.48 11.86
C TRP A 193 -0.64 21.47 12.85
N LEU A 194 -0.37 21.00 14.06
CA LEU A 194 0.16 21.82 15.15
C LEU A 194 1.69 21.94 15.06
N PRO A 195 2.28 23.09 15.53
CA PRO A 195 3.73 23.21 15.66
C PRO A 195 4.33 22.12 16.54
N GLY A 196 5.49 21.63 16.16
CA GLY A 196 6.26 20.63 16.92
C GLY A 196 6.92 19.59 16.05
N THR A 197 7.49 18.57 16.69
CA THR A 197 8.21 17.48 16.04
C THR A 197 7.24 16.34 15.72
N TYR A 198 7.31 15.88 14.47
CA TYR A 198 6.59 14.73 13.97
C TYR A 198 7.59 13.59 13.69
N GLU A 199 7.27 12.40 14.13
CA GLU A 199 7.98 11.17 13.79
C GLU A 199 7.26 10.49 12.62
N TYR A 200 8.02 10.02 11.64
CA TYR A 200 7.52 9.12 10.61
C TYR A 200 8.25 7.80 10.64
N GLU A 201 7.55 6.74 10.27
CA GLU A 201 8.07 5.38 10.16
C GLU A 201 7.68 4.79 8.81
N PHE A 202 8.67 4.28 8.09
CA PHE A 202 8.45 3.44 6.92
C PHE A 202 8.63 1.97 7.28
N GLU A 203 7.80 1.12 6.68
CA GLU A 203 7.98 -0.32 6.65
C GLU A 203 7.87 -0.81 5.22
N VAL A 204 8.71 -1.77 4.85
CA VAL A 204 8.71 -2.42 3.53
C VAL A 204 8.40 -3.89 3.73
N CYS A 205 7.35 -4.39 3.09
CA CYS A 205 6.82 -5.73 3.32
C CYS A 205 6.50 -6.46 2.02
N GLN A 206 6.65 -7.78 2.04
CA GLN A 206 5.86 -8.68 1.20
C GLN A 206 4.59 -9.03 1.96
N GLY A 207 3.43 -9.07 1.30
CA GLY A 207 2.14 -9.13 1.97
C GLY A 207 1.79 -7.80 2.65
N GLU A 208 0.76 -7.80 3.48
CA GLU A 208 0.40 -6.66 4.32
C GLU A 208 1.39 -6.51 5.48
N CYS A 209 1.84 -5.27 5.75
CA CYS A 209 2.75 -4.99 6.86
C CYS A 209 2.09 -5.31 8.20
N GLY A 210 2.70 -6.22 8.95
CA GLY A 210 2.18 -6.71 10.23
C GLY A 210 1.27 -7.93 10.12
N SER A 211 0.95 -8.40 8.93
CA SER A 211 0.24 -9.65 8.70
C SER A 211 1.04 -10.85 9.23
N LYS A 212 0.31 -11.87 9.70
CA LYS A 212 0.86 -13.16 10.13
C LYS A 212 0.50 -14.31 9.19
N HIS A 213 -0.12 -13.99 8.09
CA HIS A 213 -0.49 -14.98 7.08
C HIS A 213 0.73 -15.54 6.35
N PRO A 214 0.61 -16.73 5.73
CA PRO A 214 1.67 -17.30 4.90
C PRO A 214 2.19 -16.29 3.89
N HIS A 215 3.49 -16.36 3.62
CA HIS A 215 4.23 -15.48 2.68
C HIS A 215 4.35 -14.02 3.09
N SER A 216 3.67 -13.56 4.17
CA SER A 216 3.86 -12.20 4.67
C SER A 216 5.19 -12.04 5.38
N LYS A 217 5.96 -11.00 5.05
CA LYS A 217 7.29 -10.75 5.61
C LYS A 217 7.63 -9.27 5.63
N VAL A 218 8.03 -8.78 6.80
CA VAL A 218 8.59 -7.44 6.95
C VAL A 218 10.08 -7.50 6.65
N PHE A 219 10.57 -6.73 5.67
CA PHE A 219 11.99 -6.64 5.34
C PHE A 219 12.74 -5.69 6.27
N GLY A 220 12.05 -4.75 6.86
CA GLY A 220 12.58 -3.82 7.84
C GLY A 220 11.71 -2.58 7.98
N SER A 221 12.09 -1.75 8.96
CA SER A 221 11.52 -0.42 9.16
C SER A 221 12.61 0.62 9.39
N THR A 222 12.28 1.87 9.15
CA THR A 222 13.15 3.01 9.43
C THR A 222 12.32 4.20 9.90
N LYS A 223 12.89 5.01 10.80
CA LYS A 223 12.23 6.18 11.39
C LYS A 223 13.00 7.45 11.09
N GLY A 224 12.27 8.53 10.95
CA GLY A 224 12.83 9.86 10.84
C GLY A 224 11.92 10.89 11.47
N THR A 225 12.35 12.14 11.47
CA THR A 225 11.56 13.25 12.04
C THR A 225 11.58 14.46 11.12
N PHE A 226 10.53 15.27 11.20
CA PHE A 226 10.48 16.62 10.64
C PHE A 226 9.80 17.57 11.64
N GLN A 227 9.93 18.88 11.42
CA GLN A 227 9.35 19.88 12.29
C GLN A 227 8.35 20.77 11.56
N ILE A 228 7.23 21.03 12.22
CA ILE A 228 6.31 22.13 11.87
C ILE A 228 6.61 23.29 12.84
N ALA A 229 6.97 24.44 12.26
CA ALA A 229 7.34 25.66 13.02
C ALA A 229 6.14 26.56 13.23
#